data_3146d57514b845c1fd575fd50e727fd1
#
_entry.id   3146d57514b845c1fd575fd50e727fd1
#
_cell.length_a   1.000
_cell.length_b   1.000
_cell.length_c   1.000
_cell.angle_alpha   90.00
_cell.angle_beta   90.00
_cell.angle_gamma   90.00
#
_symmetry.space_group_name_H-M   'P 1'
#
loop_
_entity.id
_entity.type
_entity.pdbx_description
1 polymer ?
#
loop_
_entity_poly.entity_id
_entity_poly.type
_entity_poly.pdbx_seq_one_letter_code
_entity_poly.pdbx_strand_id
1 'polypeptide(L)'
;MAATKQPYMHLVVQLPSGQGIEPGGWRWPTTSKAAFLDEDVYIKAARLAEQAKLDGLFIADSPAITMDISHQPPHHGLDPIVLMALMAKATERLGLIPTLSTSLNEPYTIARMLRSLDVVSKGRMGWNVVTTNSQEASLITSPVFWTTLTSTPAPSKCGKPCCGCGAVGRKGP
;
A
#
# COMPACT_ATOMS: atom_id res chain seq x y z
N MET A 1 25.84 -11.49 -33.26
CA MET A 1 24.48 -12.01 -33.08
C MET A 1 23.99 -11.55 -31.72
N ALA A 2 23.06 -10.62 -31.66
CA ALA A 2 22.41 -10.21 -30.38
C ALA A 2 21.52 -11.37 -29.94
N ALA A 3 21.81 -11.94 -28.78
CA ALA A 3 20.95 -12.95 -28.19
C ALA A 3 19.56 -12.33 -27.98
N THR A 4 18.55 -12.80 -28.67
CA THR A 4 17.17 -12.44 -28.42
C THR A 4 16.82 -12.87 -27.01
N LYS A 5 16.70 -11.88 -26.12
CA LYS A 5 16.28 -12.12 -24.73
C LYS A 5 14.89 -12.73 -24.79
N GLN A 6 14.77 -13.98 -24.33
CA GLN A 6 13.46 -14.65 -24.28
C GLN A 6 12.53 -13.81 -23.41
N PRO A 7 11.31 -13.51 -23.88
CA PRO A 7 10.33 -12.82 -23.05
C PRO A 7 10.00 -13.70 -21.83
N TYR A 8 10.10 -13.15 -20.63
CA TYR A 8 9.70 -13.83 -19.40
C TYR A 8 8.60 -13.02 -18.71
N MET A 9 7.77 -13.71 -17.95
CA MET A 9 6.68 -13.11 -17.20
C MET A 9 7.20 -12.67 -15.83
N HIS A 10 6.92 -11.43 -15.46
CA HIS A 10 7.18 -10.94 -14.11
C HIS A 10 6.07 -11.40 -13.17
N LEU A 11 6.46 -11.93 -12.01
CA LEU A 11 5.56 -12.41 -10.99
C LEU A 11 5.66 -11.54 -9.73
N VAL A 12 4.56 -10.92 -9.38
CA VAL A 12 4.42 -10.14 -8.15
C VAL A 12 3.37 -10.80 -7.28
N VAL A 13 3.70 -11.05 -6.01
CA VAL A 13 2.76 -11.61 -5.05
C VAL A 13 2.20 -10.52 -4.16
N GLN A 14 0.88 -10.53 -3.98
CA GLN A 14 0.25 -9.75 -2.93
C GLN A 14 0.41 -10.48 -1.60
N LEU A 15 1.04 -9.81 -0.64
CA LEU A 15 1.06 -10.27 0.74
C LEU A 15 -0.14 -9.66 1.46
N PRO A 16 -1.12 -10.48 1.84
CA PRO A 16 -2.21 -10.02 2.70
C PRO A 16 -1.67 -9.76 4.12
N SER A 17 -2.54 -9.37 5.03
CA SER A 17 -2.19 -9.34 6.45
C SER A 17 -1.65 -10.70 6.93
N GLY A 18 -0.94 -10.72 8.05
CA GLY A 18 -0.37 -11.95 8.59
C GLY A 18 -1.35 -13.10 8.85
N GLN A 19 -2.65 -12.87 8.66
CA GLN A 19 -3.73 -13.85 8.82
C GLN A 19 -4.26 -14.41 7.50
N GLY A 20 -3.74 -13.95 6.37
CA GLY A 20 -4.23 -14.32 5.05
C GLY A 20 -5.38 -13.43 4.56
N ILE A 21 -5.82 -13.67 3.31
CA ILE A 21 -6.88 -12.92 2.64
C ILE A 21 -8.27 -13.53 2.88
N GLU A 22 -8.32 -14.81 3.24
CA GLU A 22 -9.58 -15.53 3.39
C GLU A 22 -10.29 -15.15 4.69
N PRO A 23 -11.60 -14.91 4.63
CA PRO A 23 -12.41 -14.74 5.83
C PRO A 23 -12.29 -15.94 6.75
N GLY A 24 -11.78 -15.76 7.94
CA GLY A 24 -11.58 -16.85 8.90
C GLY A 24 -10.19 -17.50 8.87
N GLY A 25 -9.24 -16.99 8.07
CA GLY A 25 -7.85 -17.45 8.11
C GLY A 25 -7.21 -17.38 9.50
N TRP A 26 -7.65 -16.44 10.32
CA TRP A 26 -7.26 -16.30 11.71
C TRP A 26 -7.70 -17.44 12.63
N ARG A 27 -8.68 -18.27 12.19
CA ARG A 27 -9.15 -19.46 12.92
C ARG A 27 -8.29 -20.69 12.68
N TRP A 28 -7.35 -20.60 11.73
CA TRP A 28 -6.48 -21.73 11.43
C TRP A 28 -5.61 -22.04 12.64
N PRO A 29 -5.47 -23.32 13.05
CA PRO A 29 -4.81 -23.70 14.31
C PRO A 29 -3.37 -23.20 14.47
N THR A 30 -2.68 -22.99 13.35
CA THR A 30 -1.29 -22.52 13.33
C THR A 30 -1.16 -21.02 13.17
N THR A 31 -2.26 -20.27 13.01
CA THR A 31 -2.24 -18.82 12.82
C THR A 31 -2.39 -18.11 14.16
N SER A 32 -1.43 -17.26 14.51
CA SER A 32 -1.58 -16.37 15.64
C SER A 32 -2.67 -15.34 15.37
N LYS A 33 -3.54 -15.09 16.37
CA LYS A 33 -4.54 -14.00 16.27
C LYS A 33 -3.91 -12.61 16.14
N ALA A 34 -2.65 -12.47 16.59
CA ALA A 34 -1.88 -11.23 16.47
C ALA A 34 -0.94 -11.21 15.26
N ALA A 35 -1.04 -12.19 14.34
CA ALA A 35 -0.14 -12.28 13.19
C ALA A 35 -0.17 -11.03 12.28
N PHE A 36 -1.24 -10.25 12.32
CA PHE A 36 -1.34 -8.98 11.59
C PHE A 36 -0.44 -7.86 12.15
N LEU A 37 0.07 -8.02 13.39
CA LEU A 37 1.04 -7.13 14.04
C LEU A 37 2.44 -7.73 14.16
N ASP A 38 2.63 -8.95 13.71
CA ASP A 38 3.89 -9.69 13.84
C ASP A 38 4.75 -9.44 12.60
N GLU A 39 5.75 -8.59 12.74
CA GLU A 39 6.68 -8.24 11.67
C GLU A 39 7.48 -9.43 11.14
N ASP A 40 7.76 -10.43 11.99
CA ASP A 40 8.51 -11.61 11.58
C ASP A 40 7.76 -12.45 10.55
N VAL A 41 6.44 -12.46 10.60
CA VAL A 41 5.59 -13.11 9.58
C VAL A 41 5.83 -12.49 8.21
N TYR A 42 5.85 -11.16 8.15
CA TYR A 42 6.09 -10.42 6.90
C TYR A 42 7.52 -10.57 6.40
N ILE A 43 8.51 -10.50 7.29
CA ILE A 43 9.92 -10.71 6.95
C ILE A 43 10.15 -12.11 6.40
N LYS A 44 9.56 -13.13 7.03
CA LYS A 44 9.63 -14.52 6.56
C LYS A 44 9.00 -14.69 5.19
N ALA A 45 7.84 -14.08 4.96
CA ALA A 45 7.17 -14.11 3.66
C ALA A 45 8.03 -13.46 2.56
N ALA A 46 8.66 -12.33 2.84
CA ALA A 46 9.55 -11.66 1.90
C ALA A 46 10.78 -12.52 1.54
N ARG A 47 11.39 -13.17 2.53
CA ARG A 47 12.51 -14.10 2.28
C ARG A 47 12.08 -15.29 1.43
N LEU A 48 10.91 -15.86 1.69
CA LEU A 48 10.37 -16.96 0.90
C LEU A 48 10.06 -16.52 -0.55
N ALA A 49 9.49 -15.33 -0.73
CA ALA A 49 9.24 -14.76 -2.06
C ALA A 49 10.54 -14.57 -2.84
N GLU A 50 11.59 -14.07 -2.19
CA GLU A 50 12.91 -13.92 -2.82
C GLU A 50 13.57 -15.27 -3.17
N GLN A 51 13.47 -16.25 -2.27
CA GLN A 51 13.96 -17.62 -2.52
C GLN A 51 13.22 -18.27 -3.70
N ALA A 52 11.91 -18.03 -3.80
CA ALA A 52 11.08 -18.48 -4.91
C ALA A 52 11.33 -17.70 -6.22
N LYS A 53 12.23 -16.73 -6.21
CA LYS A 53 12.57 -15.87 -7.36
C LYS A 53 11.39 -15.08 -7.90
N LEU A 54 10.48 -14.65 -7.04
CA LEU A 54 9.45 -13.68 -7.42
C LEU A 54 10.10 -12.32 -7.68
N ASP A 55 9.56 -11.57 -8.63
CA ASP A 55 10.09 -10.25 -9.00
C ASP A 55 9.74 -9.18 -7.96
N GLY A 56 8.59 -9.31 -7.31
CA GLY A 56 8.16 -8.33 -6.32
C GLY A 56 7.14 -8.85 -5.34
N LEU A 57 7.03 -8.11 -4.26
CA LEU A 57 6.03 -8.29 -3.22
C LEU A 57 5.26 -6.97 -3.04
N PHE A 58 3.96 -7.06 -2.99
CA PHE A 58 3.04 -5.96 -2.87
C PHE A 58 2.21 -6.11 -1.59
N ILE A 59 2.06 -5.04 -0.83
CA ILE A 59 1.15 -4.97 0.31
C ILE A 59 0.03 -4.01 -0.02
N ALA A 60 -1.20 -4.55 -0.05
CA ALA A 60 -2.41 -3.73 -0.07
C ALA A 60 -2.62 -3.08 1.30
N ASP A 61 -3.26 -1.93 1.29
CA ASP A 61 -3.63 -1.21 2.50
C ASP A 61 -5.05 -0.67 2.42
N SER A 62 -5.70 -0.62 3.56
CA SER A 62 -6.97 0.06 3.75
C SER A 62 -6.91 0.83 5.08
N PRO A 63 -6.99 2.16 5.04
CA PRO A 63 -6.92 2.98 6.24
C PRO A 63 -8.18 2.84 7.10
N ALA A 64 -9.25 2.26 6.58
CA ALA A 64 -10.51 2.10 7.28
C ALA A 64 -10.73 0.66 7.73
N ILE A 65 -11.22 0.49 8.95
CA ILE A 65 -11.70 -0.78 9.46
C ILE A 65 -13.16 -0.93 9.02
N THR A 66 -13.39 -1.77 8.01
CA THR A 66 -14.72 -2.01 7.43
C THR A 66 -15.40 -3.27 7.95
N MET A 67 -14.76 -3.96 8.87
CA MET A 67 -15.23 -5.24 9.41
C MET A 67 -15.61 -5.14 10.88
N ASP A 68 -16.42 -6.06 11.35
CA ASP A 68 -16.76 -6.20 12.76
C ASP A 68 -15.61 -6.80 13.54
N ILE A 69 -14.84 -5.93 14.19
CA ILE A 69 -13.67 -6.31 15.02
C ILE A 69 -14.06 -6.96 16.35
N SER A 70 -15.33 -6.98 16.72
CA SER A 70 -15.79 -7.67 17.94
C SER A 70 -15.77 -9.18 17.77
N HIS A 71 -15.81 -9.68 16.52
CA HIS A 71 -15.88 -11.11 16.21
C HIS A 71 -14.66 -11.62 15.43
N GLN A 72 -13.84 -10.73 14.89
CA GLN A 72 -12.64 -11.10 14.12
C GLN A 72 -11.53 -10.05 14.25
N PRO A 73 -10.26 -10.46 14.18
CA PRO A 73 -9.16 -9.52 14.21
C PRO A 73 -9.11 -8.67 12.92
N PRO A 74 -8.56 -7.46 12.99
CA PRO A 74 -8.42 -6.61 11.82
C PRO A 74 -7.48 -7.22 10.77
N HIS A 75 -7.72 -6.92 9.48
CA HIS A 75 -6.88 -7.41 8.39
C HIS A 75 -5.58 -6.63 8.22
N HIS A 76 -5.56 -5.37 8.59
CA HIS A 76 -4.40 -4.49 8.45
C HIS A 76 -4.05 -3.91 9.82
N GLY A 77 -2.77 -3.89 10.14
CA GLY A 77 -2.30 -3.42 11.44
C GLY A 77 -1.03 -2.59 11.39
N LEU A 78 -0.14 -2.89 10.46
CA LEU A 78 1.13 -2.18 10.31
C LEU A 78 1.16 -1.42 8.98
N ASP A 79 1.72 -0.21 9.03
CA ASP A 79 1.88 0.65 7.85
C ASP A 79 2.74 -0.02 6.78
N PRO A 80 2.30 -0.03 5.50
CA PRO A 80 3.04 -0.66 4.41
C PRO A 80 4.46 -0.13 4.22
N ILE A 81 4.71 1.17 4.44
CA ILE A 81 6.05 1.76 4.31
C ILE A 81 7.00 1.20 5.38
N VAL A 82 6.50 1.06 6.60
CA VAL A 82 7.28 0.49 7.72
C VAL A 82 7.62 -0.96 7.43
N LEU A 83 6.63 -1.76 7.02
CA LEU A 83 6.84 -3.17 6.65
C LEU A 83 7.83 -3.31 5.49
N MET A 84 7.70 -2.49 4.43
CA MET A 84 8.61 -2.54 3.29
C MET A 84 10.03 -2.15 3.68
N ALA A 85 10.22 -1.24 4.64
CA ALA A 85 11.56 -0.90 5.14
C ALA A 85 12.21 -2.08 5.87
N LEU A 86 11.45 -2.82 6.68
CA LEU A 86 11.92 -4.05 7.34
C LEU A 86 12.27 -5.14 6.31
N MET A 87 11.40 -5.37 5.33
CA MET A 87 11.62 -6.33 4.26
C MET A 87 12.79 -5.94 3.36
N ALA A 88 13.02 -4.63 3.12
CA ALA A 88 14.16 -4.14 2.37
C ALA A 88 15.49 -4.53 3.01
N LYS A 89 15.56 -4.56 4.33
CA LYS A 89 16.73 -4.99 5.09
C LYS A 89 16.88 -6.50 5.13
N ALA A 90 15.79 -7.24 4.99
CA ALA A 90 15.77 -8.69 5.07
C ALA A 90 15.98 -9.40 3.72
N THR A 91 15.95 -8.66 2.60
CA THR A 91 16.04 -9.14 1.21
C THR A 91 17.07 -8.33 0.41
N GLU A 92 17.56 -8.89 -0.70
CA GLU A 92 18.58 -8.25 -1.54
C GLU A 92 18.07 -7.87 -2.94
N ARG A 93 17.15 -8.63 -3.50
CA ARG A 93 16.72 -8.52 -4.91
C ARG A 93 15.22 -8.29 -5.09
N LEU A 94 14.40 -8.71 -4.12
CA LEU A 94 12.94 -8.62 -4.21
C LEU A 94 12.47 -7.18 -4.37
N GLY A 95 11.64 -6.93 -5.37
CA GLY A 95 10.93 -5.66 -5.54
C GLY A 95 9.91 -5.46 -4.41
N LEU A 96 9.79 -4.25 -3.91
CA LEU A 96 8.97 -3.90 -2.75
C LEU A 96 7.96 -2.84 -3.14
N ILE A 97 6.66 -3.15 -3.03
CA ILE A 97 5.58 -2.33 -3.56
C ILE A 97 4.58 -2.00 -2.44
N PRO A 98 4.82 -0.92 -1.67
CA PRO A 98 3.83 -0.44 -0.70
C PRO A 98 2.62 0.18 -1.40
N THR A 99 1.47 0.12 -0.74
CA THR A 99 0.30 0.89 -1.09
C THR A 99 0.29 2.22 -0.36
N LEU A 100 0.10 3.31 -1.09
CA LEU A 100 -0.11 4.64 -0.53
C LEU A 100 -1.22 5.35 -1.29
N SER A 101 -2.16 5.91 -0.54
CA SER A 101 -3.25 6.70 -1.10
C SER A 101 -2.82 8.13 -1.37
N THR A 102 -3.04 8.58 -2.61
CA THR A 102 -2.85 9.99 -3.00
C THR A 102 -3.95 10.90 -2.47
N SER A 103 -5.08 10.32 -2.09
CA SER A 103 -6.20 11.07 -1.52
C SER A 103 -6.02 11.40 -0.04
N LEU A 104 -5.19 10.64 0.68
CA LEU A 104 -5.03 10.74 2.13
C LEU A 104 -3.68 11.29 2.57
N ASN A 105 -2.74 11.44 1.64
CA ASN A 105 -1.38 11.88 1.93
C ASN A 105 -0.99 13.08 1.09
N GLU A 106 -0.26 14.00 1.70
CA GLU A 106 0.31 15.15 1.00
C GLU A 106 1.44 14.70 0.05
N PRO A 107 1.54 15.29 -1.16
CA PRO A 107 2.53 14.88 -2.16
C PRO A 107 3.97 14.92 -1.67
N TYR A 108 4.32 15.92 -0.87
CA TYR A 108 5.65 16.02 -0.29
C TYR A 108 5.95 14.83 0.63
N THR A 109 4.97 14.44 1.47
CA THR A 109 5.10 13.32 2.39
C THR A 109 5.29 12.01 1.63
N ILE A 110 4.45 11.77 0.61
CA ILE A 110 4.58 10.60 -0.27
C ILE A 110 5.96 10.55 -0.90
N ALA A 111 6.39 11.63 -1.54
CA ALA A 111 7.69 11.69 -2.23
C ALA A 111 8.85 11.41 -1.28
N ARG A 112 8.80 11.97 -0.06
CA ARG A 112 9.83 11.76 0.96
C ARG A 112 9.89 10.33 1.45
N MET A 113 8.75 9.71 1.75
CA MET A 113 8.67 8.32 2.19
C MET A 113 9.18 7.37 1.12
N LEU A 114 8.67 7.51 -0.12
CA LEU A 114 9.07 6.65 -1.23
C LEU A 114 10.55 6.82 -1.57
N ARG A 115 11.06 8.06 -1.58
CA ARG A 115 12.49 8.29 -1.82
C ARG A 115 13.37 7.66 -0.72
N SER A 116 12.94 7.74 0.53
CA SER A 116 13.66 7.11 1.64
C SER A 116 13.70 5.60 1.48
N LEU A 117 12.56 5.00 1.16
CA LEU A 117 12.45 3.56 0.94
C LEU A 117 13.27 3.11 -0.29
N ASP A 118 13.29 3.91 -1.36
CA ASP A 118 14.09 3.65 -2.55
C ASP A 118 15.58 3.56 -2.21
N VAL A 119 16.08 4.52 -1.41
CA VAL A 119 17.48 4.50 -0.94
C VAL A 119 17.77 3.27 -0.06
N VAL A 120 16.89 3.01 0.91
CA VAL A 120 17.07 1.87 1.85
C VAL A 120 17.02 0.53 1.11
N SER A 121 16.16 0.41 0.12
CA SER A 121 16.01 -0.79 -0.70
C SER A 121 17.03 -0.90 -1.85
N LYS A 122 17.87 0.12 -2.06
CA LYS A 122 18.86 0.19 -3.16
C LYS A 122 18.17 0.13 -4.54
N GLY A 123 17.12 0.93 -4.73
CA GLY A 123 16.43 1.06 -6.02
C GLY A 123 15.43 -0.04 -6.32
N ARG A 124 14.95 -0.80 -5.32
CA ARG A 124 13.99 -1.89 -5.50
C ARG A 124 12.55 -1.50 -5.17
N MET A 125 12.30 -0.25 -4.88
CA MET A 125 11.00 0.25 -4.49
C MET A 125 10.08 0.44 -5.71
N GLY A 126 8.86 -0.08 -5.62
CA GLY A 126 7.73 0.29 -6.45
C GLY A 126 6.72 1.12 -5.67
N TRP A 127 5.59 1.43 -6.27
CA TRP A 127 4.49 2.12 -5.59
C TRP A 127 3.15 1.68 -6.18
N ASN A 128 2.30 1.12 -5.34
CA ASN A 128 0.91 0.92 -5.67
C ASN A 128 0.14 2.21 -5.37
N VAL A 129 -0.12 2.97 -6.43
CA VAL A 129 -0.83 4.26 -6.36
C VAL A 129 -2.32 3.99 -6.27
N VAL A 130 -2.96 4.43 -5.20
CA VAL A 130 -4.41 4.32 -5.05
C VAL A 130 -5.05 5.67 -4.76
N THR A 131 -6.29 5.82 -5.18
CA THR A 131 -7.18 6.90 -4.78
C THR A 131 -8.24 6.31 -3.86
N THR A 132 -8.24 6.74 -2.61
CA THR A 132 -9.23 6.27 -1.63
C THR A 132 -10.49 7.09 -1.76
N ASN A 133 -11.61 6.43 -2.02
CA ASN A 133 -12.93 7.04 -2.20
C ASN A 133 -13.97 6.47 -1.23
N SER A 134 -13.56 5.70 -0.23
CA SER A 134 -14.49 5.16 0.76
C SER A 134 -14.88 6.23 1.78
N GLN A 135 -16.14 6.22 2.17
CA GLN A 135 -16.68 7.13 3.17
C GLN A 135 -16.00 6.93 4.53
N GLU A 136 -15.75 5.69 4.90
CA GLU A 136 -15.13 5.31 6.16
C GLU A 136 -13.71 5.87 6.27
N ALA A 137 -12.92 5.76 5.21
CA ALA A 137 -11.56 6.30 5.17
C ALA A 137 -11.55 7.83 5.26
N SER A 138 -12.54 8.48 4.65
CA SER A 138 -12.67 9.94 4.68
C SER A 138 -13.01 10.48 6.05
N LEU A 139 -13.80 9.76 6.83
CA LEU A 139 -14.14 10.13 8.20
C LEU A 139 -12.93 10.08 9.15
N ILE A 140 -11.98 9.21 8.87
CA ILE A 140 -10.74 9.09 9.66
C ILE A 140 -9.82 10.29 9.42
N THR A 141 -9.78 10.81 8.21
CA THR A 141 -8.78 11.80 7.81
C THR A 141 -9.23 13.25 8.02
N SER A 142 -10.46 13.59 7.73
CA SER A 142 -11.08 14.88 8.06
C SER A 142 -12.50 14.98 7.48
N PRO A 143 -13.47 15.53 8.22
CA PRO A 143 -14.77 15.89 7.65
C PRO A 143 -14.66 16.88 6.47
N VAL A 144 -13.67 17.77 6.50
CA VAL A 144 -13.43 18.75 5.42
C VAL A 144 -12.95 18.05 4.15
N PHE A 145 -12.10 17.05 4.28
CA PHE A 145 -11.60 16.30 3.14
C PHE A 145 -12.73 15.51 2.43
N TRP A 146 -13.59 14.86 3.21
CA TRP A 146 -14.76 14.18 2.68
C TRP A 146 -15.72 15.12 1.97
N THR A 147 -16.03 16.25 2.59
CA THR A 147 -16.90 17.26 1.98
C THR A 147 -16.35 17.74 0.64
N THR A 148 -15.03 17.89 0.54
CA THR A 148 -14.38 18.27 -0.72
C THR A 148 -14.51 17.18 -1.78
N LEU A 149 -14.32 15.92 -1.43
CA LEU A 149 -14.45 14.80 -2.37
C LEU A 149 -15.89 14.57 -2.85
N THR A 150 -16.87 14.71 -1.93
CA THR A 150 -18.28 14.45 -2.25
C THR A 150 -19.01 15.65 -2.81
N SER A 151 -18.60 16.85 -2.42
CA SER A 151 -19.21 18.09 -2.88
C SER A 151 -18.58 18.66 -4.16
N THR A 152 -17.61 17.97 -4.75
CA THR A 152 -17.01 18.39 -6.00
C THR A 152 -17.80 17.81 -7.18
N PRO A 153 -18.92 18.39 -7.56
CA PRO A 153 -19.55 18.08 -8.84
C PRO A 153 -18.82 18.78 -10.00
N ALA A 154 -17.92 19.69 -9.69
CA ALA A 154 -17.09 20.34 -10.71
C ALA A 154 -15.88 20.98 -10.06
N PRO A 155 -14.71 20.96 -10.72
CA PRO A 155 -13.46 21.57 -10.23
C PRO A 155 -13.53 23.09 -10.03
N SER A 156 -14.66 23.71 -10.31
CA SER A 156 -14.86 25.16 -10.20
C SER A 156 -15.05 25.70 -8.77
N LYS A 157 -15.21 24.85 -7.77
CA LYS A 157 -15.40 25.28 -6.38
C LYS A 157 -14.21 25.02 -5.45
N CYS A 158 -13.21 24.30 -5.91
CA CYS A 158 -12.00 24.07 -5.14
C CYS A 158 -10.95 25.11 -5.55
N GLY A 159 -10.91 26.23 -4.85
CA GLY A 159 -9.96 27.33 -5.10
C GLY A 159 -8.50 26.99 -4.74
N LYS A 160 -8.21 25.76 -4.31
CA LYS A 160 -6.86 25.25 -4.08
C LYS A 160 -6.74 23.89 -4.74
N PRO A 161 -5.58 23.58 -5.35
CA PRO A 161 -5.35 22.23 -5.88
C PRO A 161 -5.40 21.24 -4.72
N CYS A 162 -6.46 20.44 -4.66
CA CYS A 162 -6.51 19.30 -3.75
C CYS A 162 -5.53 18.27 -4.27
N CYS A 163 -4.55 17.92 -3.46
CA CYS A 163 -3.70 16.78 -3.73
C CYS A 163 -4.55 15.56 -4.05
N GLY A 164 -4.30 14.93 -5.19
CA GLY A 164 -5.01 13.72 -5.60
C GLY A 164 -6.25 13.93 -6.47
N CYS A 165 -6.82 15.11 -6.52
CA CYS A 165 -7.81 15.41 -7.54
C CYS A 165 -7.08 15.85 -8.82
N GLY A 166 -6.81 15.04 -9.78
CA GLY A 166 -6.10 15.36 -11.03
C GLY A 166 -6.55 16.60 -11.82
N ALA A 167 -7.03 17.61 -11.13
CA ALA A 167 -7.31 18.93 -11.61
C ALA A 167 -6.01 19.75 -11.64
N VAL A 168 -5.16 19.44 -12.60
CA VAL A 168 -4.25 20.47 -13.13
C VAL A 168 -5.16 21.60 -13.59
N GLY A 169 -5.16 22.70 -12.85
CA GLY A 169 -5.93 23.87 -13.18
C GLY A 169 -5.56 24.31 -14.59
N ARG A 170 -6.47 24.14 -15.53
CA ARG A 170 -6.41 24.87 -16.79
C ARG A 170 -6.58 26.34 -16.42
N LYS A 171 -5.50 27.11 -16.51
CA LYS A 171 -5.62 28.54 -16.67
C LYS A 171 -6.39 28.75 -17.96
N GLY A 172 -7.62 29.19 -17.87
CA GLY A 172 -8.31 29.78 -18.99
C GLY A 172 -7.59 31.03 -19.45
N PRO A 173 -7.88 31.46 -20.66
CA PRO A 173 -7.23 32.64 -21.24
C PRO A 173 -7.45 33.91 -20.41
#